data_6a5114a575f350a3f65941b26acfb827
#
_entry.id   6a5114a575f350a3f65941b26acfb827
#
_cell.length_a   1.000
_cell.length_b   1.000
_cell.length_c   1.000
_cell.angle_alpha   90.00
_cell.angle_beta   90.00
_cell.angle_gamma   90.00
#
_symmetry.space_group_name_H-M   'P 1'
#
loop_
_entity.id
_entity.type
_entity.pdbx_description
1 polymer ?
#
loop_
_entity_poly.entity_id
_entity_poly.type
_entity_poly.pdbx_seq_one_letter_code
_entity_poly.pdbx_strand_id
1 'polypeptide(L)'
;MKIQLPEKVNRIITTLQKHGFEAYAVGGCVRDSFLGRVPGDWDITTSAAPEETKSLFARTFDTGIEHGTITVLLNGEGFEVTTYRIDGKYEDNRHPSKVQFTRSLSEDLLRRDFTINAMAYNEQDGLVDLFHGMEDLKKGVIRCVGNAEARFSEDALRILRAIRFSAQLGFEIEKETRQAIRKLAPNLSYISAERIQTELVKLLVSDHPEKILDAYELGITKVILPEFDAMMETTQETLHHCYNVGEH
;
A
#
# COMPACT_ATOMS: atom_id res chain seq x y z
N MET A 1 -15.67 16.71 -0.84
CA MET A 1 -15.71 15.89 0.38
C MET A 1 -14.61 16.35 1.31
N LYS A 2 -14.87 16.43 2.61
CA LYS A 2 -13.85 16.80 3.60
C LYS A 2 -13.56 15.61 4.49
N ILE A 3 -12.28 15.36 4.76
CA ILE A 3 -11.80 14.42 5.80
C ILE A 3 -11.60 15.24 7.07
N GLN A 4 -11.95 14.67 8.22
CA GLN A 4 -11.60 15.24 9.50
C GLN A 4 -10.24 14.65 9.92
N LEU A 5 -9.18 15.45 9.82
CA LEU A 5 -7.86 15.06 10.29
C LEU A 5 -7.82 15.06 11.83
N PRO A 6 -7.16 14.08 12.48
CA PRO A 6 -6.85 14.19 13.89
C PRO A 6 -6.05 15.46 14.21
N GLU A 7 -6.30 16.08 15.35
CA GLU A 7 -5.65 17.35 15.74
C GLU A 7 -4.11 17.28 15.65
N LYS A 8 -3.51 16.17 16.09
CA LYS A 8 -2.05 15.97 16.05
C LYS A 8 -1.52 15.89 14.63
N VAL A 9 -2.22 15.18 13.72
CA VAL A 9 -1.87 15.09 12.31
C VAL A 9 -1.94 16.46 11.65
N ASN A 10 -3.06 17.17 11.87
CA ASN A 10 -3.23 18.52 11.34
C ASN A 10 -2.18 19.50 11.88
N ARG A 11 -1.78 19.35 13.14
CA ARG A 11 -0.70 20.15 13.75
C ARG A 11 0.64 19.92 13.07
N ILE A 12 1.01 18.67 12.73
CA ILE A 12 2.24 18.36 12.02
C ILE A 12 2.21 18.99 10.62
N ILE A 13 1.13 18.76 9.88
CA ILE A 13 0.94 19.29 8.51
C ILE A 13 1.04 20.83 8.53
N THR A 14 0.30 21.48 9.41
CA THR A 14 0.28 22.95 9.52
C THR A 14 1.64 23.52 9.94
N THR A 15 2.40 22.80 10.80
CA THR A 15 3.75 23.20 11.17
C THR A 15 4.68 23.22 9.97
N LEU A 16 4.69 22.16 9.17
CA LEU A 16 5.47 22.08 7.93
C LEU A 16 5.07 23.17 6.94
N GLN A 17 3.77 23.37 6.72
CA GLN A 17 3.24 24.40 5.81
C GLN A 17 3.63 25.82 6.22
N LYS A 18 3.60 26.15 7.52
CA LYS A 18 4.03 27.47 8.04
C LYS A 18 5.50 27.76 7.80
N HIS A 19 6.32 26.74 7.60
CA HIS A 19 7.75 26.87 7.27
C HIS A 19 8.04 26.73 5.77
N GLY A 20 6.99 26.81 4.92
CA GLY A 20 7.11 26.85 3.47
C GLY A 20 7.22 25.49 2.79
N PHE A 21 6.92 24.40 3.49
CA PHE A 21 6.90 23.06 2.92
C PHE A 21 5.48 22.61 2.59
N GLU A 22 5.33 21.82 1.53
CA GLU A 22 4.10 21.07 1.32
C GLU A 22 4.02 19.90 2.32
N ALA A 23 2.82 19.60 2.82
CA ALA A 23 2.57 18.45 3.67
C ALA A 23 1.13 17.96 3.56
N TYR A 24 0.96 16.64 3.50
CA TYR A 24 -0.34 15.98 3.35
C TYR A 24 -0.40 14.68 4.15
N ALA A 25 -1.58 14.34 4.66
CA ALA A 25 -1.91 12.96 4.98
C ALA A 25 -2.00 12.17 3.68
N VAL A 26 -1.57 10.90 3.63
CA VAL A 26 -1.43 10.16 2.37
C VAL A 26 -1.69 8.66 2.51
N GLY A 27 -2.20 8.05 1.47
CA GLY A 27 -2.30 6.59 1.41
C GLY A 27 -3.51 6.00 2.11
N GLY A 28 -3.28 4.98 2.94
CA GLY A 28 -4.34 4.21 3.58
C GLY A 28 -5.29 5.03 4.43
N CYS A 29 -4.79 6.00 5.19
CA CYS A 29 -5.62 6.85 6.04
C CYS A 29 -6.58 7.73 5.23
N VAL A 30 -6.15 8.24 4.08
CA VAL A 30 -7.01 9.04 3.17
C VAL A 30 -8.09 8.15 2.57
N ARG A 31 -7.72 6.98 2.03
CA ARG A 31 -8.66 5.99 1.50
C ARG A 31 -9.71 5.60 2.55
N ASP A 32 -9.28 5.19 3.73
CA ASP A 32 -10.17 4.66 4.77
C ASP A 32 -11.11 5.75 5.29
N SER A 33 -10.63 6.99 5.41
CA SER A 33 -11.48 8.13 5.76
C SER A 33 -12.60 8.36 4.73
N PHE A 34 -12.31 8.24 3.42
CA PHE A 34 -13.35 8.35 2.39
C PHE A 34 -14.32 7.17 2.35
N LEU A 35 -13.90 5.99 2.82
CA LEU A 35 -14.76 4.83 3.01
C LEU A 35 -15.59 4.89 4.32
N GLY A 36 -15.42 5.95 5.14
CA GLY A 36 -16.07 6.05 6.44
C GLY A 36 -15.50 5.10 7.50
N ARG A 37 -14.31 4.56 7.26
CA ARG A 37 -13.56 3.73 8.21
C ARG A 37 -12.68 4.61 9.07
N VAL A 38 -12.39 4.18 10.30
CA VAL A 38 -11.44 4.85 11.17
C VAL A 38 -10.02 4.35 10.80
N PRO A 39 -9.13 5.23 10.32
CA PRO A 39 -7.76 4.83 10.03
C PRO A 39 -7.02 4.36 11.30
N GLY A 40 -6.27 3.26 11.20
CA GLY A 40 -5.41 2.77 12.27
C GLY A 40 -4.17 3.64 12.44
N ASP A 41 -3.56 4.01 11.32
CA ASP A 41 -2.33 4.80 11.26
C ASP A 41 -2.51 6.00 10.33
N TRP A 42 -1.76 7.08 10.58
CA TRP A 42 -1.77 8.29 9.78
C TRP A 42 -0.36 8.58 9.23
N ASP A 43 -0.16 8.27 7.96
CA ASP A 43 1.06 8.60 7.25
C ASP A 43 1.01 10.03 6.73
N ILE A 44 2.10 10.76 6.92
CA ILE A 44 2.27 12.13 6.43
C ILE A 44 3.40 12.13 5.41
N THR A 45 3.20 12.82 4.28
CA THR A 45 4.23 13.04 3.27
C THR A 45 4.49 14.53 3.11
N THR A 46 5.75 14.91 2.84
CA THR A 46 6.15 16.33 2.80
C THR A 46 7.26 16.59 1.80
N SER A 47 7.33 17.84 1.31
CA SER A 47 8.47 18.33 0.53
C SER A 47 9.71 18.66 1.38
N ALA A 48 9.59 18.69 2.72
CA ALA A 48 10.73 18.91 3.62
C ALA A 48 11.68 17.72 3.58
N ALA A 49 12.98 17.96 3.52
CA ALA A 49 13.99 16.94 3.71
C ALA A 49 13.98 16.42 5.17
N PRO A 50 14.52 15.22 5.43
CA PRO A 50 14.51 14.65 6.79
C PRO A 50 15.09 15.59 7.85
N GLU A 51 16.21 16.24 7.57
CA GLU A 51 16.85 17.18 8.50
C GLU A 51 16.02 18.48 8.69
N GLU A 52 15.35 18.95 7.62
CA GLU A 52 14.40 20.06 7.70
C GLU A 52 13.23 19.69 8.62
N THR A 53 12.65 18.50 8.45
CA THR A 53 11.59 17.98 9.33
C THR A 53 12.06 17.89 10.79
N LYS A 54 13.23 17.30 11.04
CA LYS A 54 13.80 17.21 12.40
C LYS A 54 13.95 18.56 13.07
N SER A 55 14.36 19.58 12.33
CA SER A 55 14.58 20.93 12.89
C SER A 55 13.31 21.61 13.37
N LEU A 56 12.13 21.20 12.89
CA LEU A 56 10.84 21.82 13.20
C LEU A 56 10.13 21.20 14.40
N PHE A 57 10.56 20.04 14.88
CA PHE A 57 9.88 19.32 15.96
C PHE A 57 10.84 19.02 17.11
N ALA A 58 10.37 19.21 18.34
CA ALA A 58 11.17 19.07 19.55
C ALA A 58 11.65 17.63 19.82
N ARG A 59 10.93 16.63 19.34
CA ARG A 59 11.25 15.21 19.51
C ARG A 59 10.98 14.45 18.23
N THR A 60 12.02 13.83 17.68
CA THR A 60 11.96 12.99 16.47
C THR A 60 12.83 11.75 16.64
N PHE A 61 12.53 10.71 15.88
CA PHE A 61 13.33 9.48 15.79
C PHE A 61 13.62 9.15 14.33
N ASP A 62 14.82 8.69 14.06
CA ASP A 62 15.28 8.29 12.73
C ASP A 62 14.84 6.84 12.43
N THR A 63 13.54 6.62 12.21
CA THR A 63 12.96 5.29 12.00
C THR A 63 13.21 4.72 10.59
N GLY A 64 13.59 5.57 9.65
CA GLY A 64 13.86 5.18 8.27
C GLY A 64 14.47 6.32 7.47
N ILE A 65 15.46 7.02 8.05
CA ILE A 65 16.06 8.23 7.48
C ILE A 65 16.65 7.98 6.08
N GLU A 66 17.20 6.78 5.83
CA GLU A 66 17.74 6.37 4.53
C GLU A 66 16.66 6.34 3.44
N HIS A 67 15.40 6.15 3.85
CA HIS A 67 14.22 6.18 2.99
C HIS A 67 13.41 7.47 3.12
N GLY A 68 13.92 8.45 3.86
CA GLY A 68 13.28 9.75 4.06
C GLY A 68 12.21 9.78 5.14
N THR A 69 12.08 8.75 5.97
CA THR A 69 11.05 8.68 7.03
C THR A 69 11.62 9.08 8.38
N ILE A 70 10.96 10.02 9.02
CA ILE A 70 11.21 10.49 10.40
C ILE A 70 9.93 10.27 11.20
N THR A 71 10.04 9.70 12.38
CA THR A 71 8.92 9.66 13.34
C THR A 71 8.92 10.93 14.19
N VAL A 72 7.87 11.72 14.08
CA VAL A 72 7.62 12.90 14.94
C VAL A 72 6.81 12.46 16.14
N LEU A 73 7.31 12.75 17.35
CA LEU A 73 6.64 12.42 18.62
C LEU A 73 5.84 13.63 19.13
N LEU A 74 4.51 13.50 19.18
CA LEU A 74 3.61 14.49 19.78
C LEU A 74 2.82 13.88 20.93
N ASN A 75 3.03 14.41 22.15
CA ASN A 75 2.33 13.97 23.35
C ASN A 75 2.37 12.44 23.57
N GLY A 76 3.54 11.83 23.35
CA GLY A 76 3.76 10.39 23.55
C GLY A 76 3.29 9.50 22.37
N GLU A 77 2.76 10.07 21.30
CA GLU A 77 2.32 9.34 20.09
C GLU A 77 3.26 9.66 18.92
N GLY A 78 3.68 8.63 18.19
CA GLY A 78 4.58 8.73 17.03
C GLY A 78 3.80 8.83 15.73
N PHE A 79 4.23 9.73 14.84
CA PHE A 79 3.66 9.91 13.50
C PHE A 79 4.78 9.82 12.47
N GLU A 80 4.61 8.97 11.46
CA GLU A 80 5.57 8.86 10.38
C GLU A 80 5.40 10.02 9.39
N VAL A 81 6.50 10.75 9.18
CA VAL A 81 6.59 11.85 8.22
C VAL A 81 7.67 11.49 7.21
N THR A 82 7.26 11.28 5.96
CA THR A 82 8.13 10.83 4.88
C THR A 82 8.36 11.95 3.89
N THR A 83 9.62 12.25 3.58
CA THR A 83 10.01 13.18 2.51
C THR A 83 9.58 12.61 1.16
N TYR A 84 9.06 13.46 0.26
CA TYR A 84 8.77 13.09 -1.13
C TYR A 84 10.01 12.48 -1.77
N ARG A 85 9.83 11.37 -2.48
CA ARG A 85 10.93 10.66 -3.07
C ARG A 85 10.58 10.02 -4.42
N ILE A 86 11.61 9.82 -5.20
CA ILE A 86 11.60 9.00 -6.40
C ILE A 86 12.42 7.75 -6.07
N ASP A 87 11.84 6.61 -6.28
CA ASP A 87 12.57 5.36 -6.12
C ASP A 87 13.43 5.14 -7.38
N GLY A 88 14.73 4.88 -7.20
CA GLY A 88 15.67 4.58 -8.28
C GLY A 88 15.40 3.20 -8.89
N LYS A 89 16.31 2.73 -9.73
CA LYS A 89 16.20 1.37 -10.29
C LYS A 89 16.22 0.33 -9.17
N TYR A 90 15.31 -0.63 -9.25
CA TYR A 90 15.26 -1.77 -8.36
C TYR A 90 16.15 -2.88 -8.91
N GLU A 91 17.14 -3.32 -8.14
CA GLU A 91 18.10 -4.34 -8.55
C GLU A 91 17.73 -5.75 -8.07
N ASP A 92 16.94 -5.83 -7.01
CA ASP A 92 16.59 -7.08 -6.31
C ASP A 92 15.06 -7.33 -6.19
N ASN A 93 14.24 -6.67 -7.02
CA ASN A 93 12.76 -6.68 -6.93
C ASN A 93 12.22 -6.22 -5.56
N ARG A 94 13.00 -5.46 -4.79
CA ARG A 94 12.61 -5.00 -3.44
C ARG A 94 13.07 -3.60 -3.08
N HIS A 95 14.37 -3.33 -3.24
CA HIS A 95 14.96 -2.07 -2.80
C HIS A 95 15.38 -1.23 -4.00
N PRO A 96 14.99 0.04 -4.04
CA PRO A 96 15.60 0.94 -5.00
C PRO A 96 17.09 1.08 -4.66
N SER A 97 17.97 0.97 -5.66
CA SER A 97 19.42 1.11 -5.50
C SER A 97 19.82 2.46 -4.90
N LYS A 98 18.98 3.48 -5.10
CA LYS A 98 19.07 4.80 -4.47
C LYS A 98 17.69 5.40 -4.31
N VAL A 99 17.45 6.05 -3.18
CA VAL A 99 16.32 6.94 -2.94
C VAL A 99 16.78 8.37 -3.27
N GLN A 100 16.06 9.03 -4.15
CA GLN A 100 16.28 10.43 -4.46
C GLN A 100 15.13 11.25 -3.90
N PHE A 101 15.41 12.20 -3.04
CA PHE A 101 14.39 13.13 -2.56
C PHE A 101 13.99 14.11 -3.65
N THR A 102 12.70 14.42 -3.69
CA THR A 102 12.10 15.39 -4.62
C THR A 102 11.25 16.40 -3.86
N ARG A 103 10.89 17.48 -4.52
CA ARG A 103 9.90 18.43 -3.99
C ARG A 103 8.54 18.30 -4.69
N SER A 104 8.38 17.30 -5.53
CA SER A 104 7.17 17.06 -6.31
C SER A 104 6.28 16.00 -5.66
N LEU A 105 5.12 16.39 -5.18
CA LEU A 105 4.09 15.47 -4.68
C LEU A 105 3.68 14.45 -5.76
N SER A 106 3.60 14.88 -7.03
CA SER A 106 3.20 13.98 -8.12
C SER A 106 4.16 12.82 -8.31
N GLU A 107 5.47 13.05 -8.15
CA GLU A 107 6.49 11.99 -8.23
C GLU A 107 6.40 11.04 -7.03
N ASP A 108 6.13 11.55 -5.82
CA ASP A 108 5.91 10.69 -4.64
C ASP A 108 4.65 9.83 -4.78
N LEU A 109 3.56 10.38 -5.31
CA LEU A 109 2.35 9.62 -5.53
C LEU A 109 2.49 8.61 -6.67
N LEU A 110 3.26 8.92 -7.71
CA LEU A 110 3.48 8.04 -8.88
C LEU A 110 4.18 6.71 -8.51
N ARG A 111 5.08 6.70 -7.52
CA ARG A 111 5.79 5.48 -7.09
C ARG A 111 4.95 4.53 -6.23
N ARG A 112 3.75 4.96 -5.80
CA ARG A 112 2.86 4.14 -4.95
C ARG A 112 2.28 2.95 -5.71
N ASP A 113 1.75 2.01 -4.96
CA ASP A 113 1.24 0.74 -5.50
C ASP A 113 -0.07 0.89 -6.28
N PHE A 114 -1.12 1.39 -5.61
CA PHE A 114 -2.47 1.44 -6.16
C PHE A 114 -3.05 2.85 -6.12
N THR A 115 -3.92 3.16 -7.09
CA THR A 115 -4.57 4.47 -7.23
C THR A 115 -5.28 4.90 -5.95
N ILE A 116 -6.00 3.97 -5.30
CA ILE A 116 -6.71 4.20 -4.03
C ILE A 116 -5.79 4.54 -2.85
N ASN A 117 -4.49 4.26 -2.94
CA ASN A 117 -3.46 4.60 -1.97
C ASN A 117 -2.55 5.75 -2.44
N ALA A 118 -2.79 6.29 -3.65
CA ALA A 118 -2.04 7.40 -4.22
C ALA A 118 -2.84 8.71 -4.15
N MET A 119 -3.57 8.88 -3.07
CA MET A 119 -4.34 10.09 -2.75
C MET A 119 -3.72 10.79 -1.55
N ALA A 120 -3.67 12.11 -1.61
CA ALA A 120 -3.15 12.96 -0.54
C ALA A 120 -4.20 13.98 -0.10
N TYR A 121 -4.18 14.38 1.18
CA TYR A 121 -5.16 15.31 1.71
C TYR A 121 -4.55 16.23 2.77
N ASN A 122 -4.88 17.50 2.71
CA ASN A 122 -4.77 18.44 3.83
C ASN A 122 -5.99 19.36 3.88
N GLU A 123 -6.14 20.14 4.94
CA GLU A 123 -7.32 21.01 5.08
C GLU A 123 -7.29 22.25 4.17
N GLN A 124 -6.09 22.70 3.76
CA GLN A 124 -5.90 23.88 2.94
C GLN A 124 -6.25 23.61 1.46
N ASP A 125 -5.68 22.54 0.90
CA ASP A 125 -5.78 22.21 -0.53
C ASP A 125 -6.91 21.21 -0.81
N GLY A 126 -7.39 20.50 0.23
CA GLY A 126 -8.36 19.43 0.12
C GLY A 126 -7.73 18.14 -0.41
N LEU A 127 -8.48 17.38 -1.19
CA LEU A 127 -8.03 16.14 -1.81
C LEU A 127 -7.20 16.41 -3.06
N VAL A 128 -5.99 15.85 -3.10
CA VAL A 128 -5.15 15.74 -4.28
C VAL A 128 -5.20 14.30 -4.79
N ASP A 129 -5.81 14.11 -5.95
CA ASP A 129 -6.02 12.80 -6.59
C ASP A 129 -5.60 12.88 -8.07
N LEU A 130 -4.32 12.61 -8.31
CA LEU A 130 -3.72 12.71 -9.65
C LEU A 130 -3.92 11.45 -10.51
N PHE A 131 -4.30 10.35 -9.89
CA PHE A 131 -4.37 9.03 -10.53
C PHE A 131 -5.77 8.41 -10.49
N HIS A 132 -6.80 9.23 -10.28
CA HIS A 132 -8.21 8.81 -10.26
C HIS A 132 -8.56 7.79 -9.17
N GLY A 133 -7.85 7.84 -8.03
CA GLY A 133 -8.07 6.95 -6.89
C GLY A 133 -9.49 7.02 -6.32
N MET A 134 -10.10 8.22 -6.28
CA MET A 134 -11.50 8.39 -5.86
C MET A 134 -12.51 7.74 -6.80
N GLU A 135 -12.21 7.69 -8.10
CA GLU A 135 -13.07 7.02 -9.07
C GLU A 135 -13.00 5.50 -8.86
N ASP A 136 -11.78 4.96 -8.73
CA ASP A 136 -11.55 3.53 -8.45
C ASP A 136 -12.13 3.13 -7.09
N LEU A 137 -12.00 3.98 -6.08
CA LEU A 137 -12.59 3.78 -4.75
C LEU A 137 -14.12 3.65 -4.81
N LYS A 138 -14.79 4.53 -5.57
CA LYS A 138 -16.24 4.48 -5.77
C LYS A 138 -16.70 3.27 -6.57
N LYS A 139 -15.87 2.79 -7.51
CA LYS A 139 -16.16 1.61 -8.34
C LYS A 139 -15.81 0.30 -7.65
N GLY A 140 -15.11 0.33 -6.50
CA GLY A 140 -14.62 -0.86 -5.83
C GLY A 140 -13.52 -1.56 -6.62
N VAL A 141 -12.52 -0.83 -7.12
CA VAL A 141 -11.49 -1.34 -8.03
C VAL A 141 -10.08 -1.16 -7.43
N ILE A 142 -9.28 -2.21 -7.48
CA ILE A 142 -7.84 -2.19 -7.20
C ILE A 142 -7.10 -2.06 -8.53
N ARG A 143 -6.50 -0.90 -8.78
CA ARG A 143 -5.72 -0.56 -9.97
C ARG A 143 -4.33 -0.09 -9.59
N CYS A 144 -3.28 -0.57 -10.27
CA CYS A 144 -1.94 -0.04 -10.13
C CYS A 144 -1.85 1.42 -10.57
N VAL A 145 -0.98 2.18 -9.92
CA VAL A 145 -0.60 3.52 -10.40
C VAL A 145 0.28 3.37 -11.65
N GLY A 146 -0.12 3.96 -12.74
CA GLY A 146 0.61 3.88 -14.00
C GLY A 146 0.64 2.47 -14.59
N ASN A 147 1.83 1.98 -14.97
CA ASN A 147 1.98 0.68 -15.59
C ASN A 147 2.13 -0.44 -14.56
N ALA A 148 1.20 -1.40 -14.54
CA ALA A 148 1.16 -2.49 -13.56
C ALA A 148 2.38 -3.41 -13.63
N GLU A 149 2.86 -3.75 -14.85
CA GLU A 149 4.05 -4.60 -15.00
C GLU A 149 5.30 -3.92 -14.43
N ALA A 150 5.45 -2.62 -14.65
CA ALA A 150 6.55 -1.85 -14.07
C ALA A 150 6.47 -1.85 -12.53
N ARG A 151 5.29 -1.57 -11.97
CA ARG A 151 5.06 -1.55 -10.50
C ARG A 151 5.36 -2.89 -9.84
N PHE A 152 4.96 -4.00 -10.44
CA PHE A 152 5.24 -5.34 -9.90
C PHE A 152 6.67 -5.83 -10.13
N SER A 153 7.35 -5.31 -11.16
CA SER A 153 8.77 -5.57 -11.38
C SER A 153 9.66 -4.82 -10.39
N GLU A 154 9.21 -3.68 -9.86
CA GLU A 154 9.92 -2.93 -8.82
C GLU A 154 9.86 -3.64 -7.46
N ASP A 155 8.68 -4.00 -6.99
CA ASP A 155 8.47 -4.79 -5.76
C ASP A 155 7.36 -5.81 -6.00
N ALA A 156 7.76 -7.07 -6.15
CA ALA A 156 6.83 -8.16 -6.40
C ALA A 156 5.84 -8.38 -5.24
N LEU A 157 6.14 -7.92 -4.01
CA LEU A 157 5.18 -7.98 -2.90
C LEU A 157 3.89 -7.21 -3.21
N ARG A 158 3.93 -6.21 -4.09
CA ARG A 158 2.72 -5.48 -4.54
C ARG A 158 1.68 -6.42 -5.15
N ILE A 159 2.10 -7.56 -5.70
CA ILE A 159 1.20 -8.62 -6.20
C ILE A 159 0.33 -9.17 -5.05
N LEU A 160 0.94 -9.58 -3.94
CA LEU A 160 0.20 -10.03 -2.76
C LEU A 160 -0.63 -8.91 -2.13
N ARG A 161 -0.11 -7.69 -2.13
CA ARG A 161 -0.85 -6.52 -1.64
C ARG A 161 -2.13 -6.27 -2.45
N ALA A 162 -2.12 -6.52 -3.77
CA ALA A 162 -3.33 -6.41 -4.61
C ALA A 162 -4.42 -7.37 -4.14
N ILE A 163 -4.09 -8.65 -3.94
CA ILE A 163 -5.04 -9.66 -3.43
C ILE A 163 -5.50 -9.31 -2.02
N ARG A 164 -4.57 -8.92 -1.13
CA ARG A 164 -4.92 -8.52 0.23
C ARG A 164 -5.87 -7.32 0.26
N PHE A 165 -5.62 -6.28 -0.53
CA PHE A 165 -6.54 -5.14 -0.58
C PHE A 165 -7.89 -5.52 -1.18
N SER A 166 -7.91 -6.38 -2.21
CA SER A 166 -9.16 -6.96 -2.72
C SER A 166 -9.93 -7.66 -1.61
N ALA A 167 -9.26 -8.48 -0.79
CA ALA A 167 -9.85 -9.18 0.34
C ALA A 167 -10.32 -8.25 1.48
N GLN A 168 -9.53 -7.24 1.83
CA GLN A 168 -9.86 -6.33 2.94
C GLN A 168 -10.97 -5.33 2.59
N LEU A 169 -11.11 -4.97 1.32
CA LEU A 169 -12.04 -3.95 0.87
C LEU A 169 -13.27 -4.54 0.16
N GLY A 170 -13.24 -5.81 -0.24
CA GLY A 170 -14.26 -6.42 -1.09
C GLY A 170 -14.22 -5.88 -2.54
N PHE A 171 -13.06 -5.42 -3.00
CA PHE A 171 -12.89 -4.77 -4.31
C PHE A 171 -12.39 -5.76 -5.35
N GLU A 172 -12.74 -5.50 -6.61
CA GLU A 172 -12.24 -6.29 -7.75
C GLU A 172 -10.90 -5.75 -8.27
N ILE A 173 -10.03 -6.66 -8.71
CA ILE A 173 -8.76 -6.26 -9.32
C ILE A 173 -9.00 -5.92 -10.80
N GLU A 174 -8.56 -4.73 -11.20
CA GLU A 174 -8.68 -4.24 -12.57
C GLU A 174 -7.98 -5.19 -13.57
N LYS A 175 -8.54 -5.30 -14.80
CA LYS A 175 -8.15 -6.29 -15.78
C LYS A 175 -6.66 -6.28 -16.15
N GLU A 176 -6.09 -5.10 -16.40
CA GLU A 176 -4.67 -4.98 -16.79
C GLU A 176 -3.76 -5.29 -15.58
N THR A 177 -4.16 -4.84 -14.38
CA THR A 177 -3.50 -5.17 -13.12
C THR A 177 -3.53 -6.69 -12.89
N ARG A 178 -4.67 -7.36 -13.11
CA ARG A 178 -4.82 -8.82 -12.99
C ARG A 178 -3.95 -9.57 -14.01
N GLN A 179 -3.83 -9.08 -15.24
CA GLN A 179 -2.95 -9.67 -16.25
C GLN A 179 -1.47 -9.56 -15.87
N ALA A 180 -1.06 -8.39 -15.35
CA ALA A 180 0.31 -8.18 -14.88
C ALA A 180 0.64 -9.08 -13.67
N ILE A 181 -0.32 -9.29 -12.74
CA ILE A 181 -0.18 -10.24 -11.63
C ILE A 181 0.11 -11.64 -12.17
N ARG A 182 -0.72 -12.16 -13.07
CA ARG A 182 -0.54 -13.51 -13.63
C ARG A 182 0.82 -13.69 -14.29
N LYS A 183 1.27 -12.67 -15.01
CA LYS A 183 2.57 -12.68 -15.70
C LYS A 183 3.76 -12.68 -14.73
N LEU A 184 3.66 -11.91 -13.65
CA LEU A 184 4.77 -11.62 -12.74
C LEU A 184 4.68 -12.35 -11.39
N ALA A 185 3.66 -13.19 -11.16
CA ALA A 185 3.53 -14.00 -9.95
C ALA A 185 4.81 -14.82 -9.62
N PRO A 186 5.56 -15.40 -10.59
CA PRO A 186 6.82 -16.10 -10.31
C PRO A 186 7.86 -15.25 -9.57
N ASN A 187 7.84 -13.92 -9.72
CA ASN A 187 8.77 -13.01 -9.04
C ASN A 187 8.59 -12.97 -7.52
N LEU A 188 7.47 -13.49 -6.99
CA LEU A 188 7.27 -13.64 -5.56
C LEU A 188 8.32 -14.56 -4.91
N SER A 189 8.99 -15.43 -5.68
CA SER A 189 10.12 -16.25 -5.22
C SER A 189 11.31 -15.43 -4.71
N TYR A 190 11.42 -14.16 -5.10
CA TYR A 190 12.47 -13.24 -4.61
C TYR A 190 12.10 -12.53 -3.30
N ILE A 191 10.85 -12.67 -2.83
CA ILE A 191 10.37 -12.00 -1.62
C ILE A 191 10.61 -12.89 -0.40
N SER A 192 11.07 -12.28 0.71
CA SER A 192 11.30 -13.03 1.94
C SER A 192 10.02 -13.62 2.53
N ALA A 193 10.12 -14.77 3.16
CA ALA A 193 8.99 -15.49 3.75
C ALA A 193 8.22 -14.66 4.79
N GLU A 194 8.91 -13.83 5.57
CA GLU A 194 8.30 -12.96 6.58
C GLU A 194 7.38 -11.89 5.95
N ARG A 195 7.81 -11.31 4.82
CA ARG A 195 6.98 -10.33 4.10
C ARG A 195 5.76 -11.01 3.48
N ILE A 196 5.93 -12.19 2.88
CA ILE A 196 4.85 -13.00 2.32
C ILE A 196 3.86 -13.37 3.43
N GLN A 197 4.35 -13.91 4.55
CA GLN A 197 3.51 -14.29 5.70
C GLN A 197 2.68 -13.10 6.20
N THR A 198 3.29 -11.91 6.31
CA THR A 198 2.59 -10.72 6.78
C THR A 198 1.39 -10.35 5.89
N GLU A 199 1.54 -10.40 4.57
CA GLU A 199 0.46 -10.11 3.63
C GLU A 199 -0.58 -11.23 3.60
N LEU A 200 -0.14 -12.50 3.63
CA LEU A 200 -1.01 -13.67 3.62
C LEU A 200 -1.89 -13.74 4.88
N VAL A 201 -1.32 -13.50 6.07
CA VAL A 201 -2.10 -13.43 7.32
C VAL A 201 -3.16 -12.33 7.23
N LYS A 202 -2.80 -11.12 6.77
CA LYS A 202 -3.76 -10.01 6.60
C LYS A 202 -4.86 -10.32 5.58
N LEU A 203 -4.59 -11.15 4.58
CA LEU A 203 -5.58 -11.64 3.63
C LEU A 203 -6.54 -12.60 4.31
N LEU A 204 -6.00 -13.62 4.99
CA LEU A 204 -6.81 -14.71 5.58
C LEU A 204 -7.68 -14.26 6.76
N VAL A 205 -7.30 -13.19 7.48
CA VAL A 205 -8.10 -12.61 8.59
C VAL A 205 -8.96 -11.42 8.13
N SER A 206 -9.08 -11.19 6.81
CA SER A 206 -9.89 -10.10 6.25
C SER A 206 -11.38 -10.47 6.17
N ASP A 207 -12.19 -9.51 5.74
CA ASP A 207 -13.65 -9.72 5.56
C ASP A 207 -13.98 -10.64 4.37
N HIS A 208 -13.02 -10.84 3.43
CA HIS A 208 -13.19 -11.65 2.22
C HIS A 208 -12.00 -12.61 2.02
N PRO A 209 -11.78 -13.58 2.95
CA PRO A 209 -10.65 -14.52 2.86
C PRO A 209 -10.74 -15.44 1.63
N GLU A 210 -11.95 -15.64 1.05
CA GLU A 210 -12.18 -16.39 -0.19
C GLU A 210 -11.41 -15.81 -1.39
N LYS A 211 -10.90 -14.58 -1.32
CA LYS A 211 -9.99 -14.01 -2.34
C LYS A 211 -8.65 -14.75 -2.45
N ILE A 212 -8.36 -15.70 -1.56
CA ILE A 212 -7.27 -16.67 -1.74
C ILE A 212 -7.45 -17.49 -3.02
N LEU A 213 -8.69 -17.71 -3.46
CA LEU A 213 -8.99 -18.38 -4.73
C LEU A 213 -8.55 -17.55 -5.93
N ASP A 214 -8.66 -16.21 -5.87
CA ASP A 214 -8.06 -15.34 -6.89
C ASP A 214 -6.53 -15.51 -6.95
N ALA A 215 -5.88 -15.66 -5.79
CA ALA A 215 -4.43 -15.92 -5.73
C ALA A 215 -4.07 -17.28 -6.39
N TYR A 216 -4.90 -18.31 -6.18
CA TYR A 216 -4.76 -19.61 -6.83
C TYR A 216 -4.91 -19.50 -8.36
N GLU A 217 -6.00 -18.91 -8.85
CA GLU A 217 -6.26 -18.74 -10.27
C GLU A 217 -5.17 -17.94 -11.00
N LEU A 218 -4.51 -17.01 -10.29
CA LEU A 218 -3.44 -16.16 -10.81
C LEU A 218 -2.06 -16.80 -10.69
N GLY A 219 -1.95 -18.01 -10.10
CA GLY A 219 -0.71 -18.76 -9.93
C GLY A 219 0.20 -18.22 -8.83
N ILE A 220 -0.34 -17.40 -7.92
CA ILE A 220 0.39 -16.85 -6.77
C ILE A 220 0.66 -17.96 -5.76
N THR A 221 -0.37 -18.74 -5.39
CA THR A 221 -0.27 -19.81 -4.39
C THR A 221 0.77 -20.84 -4.77
N LYS A 222 0.90 -21.16 -6.05
CA LYS A 222 1.93 -22.08 -6.57
C LYS A 222 3.35 -21.68 -6.17
N VAL A 223 3.59 -20.38 -5.95
CA VAL A 223 4.92 -19.86 -5.59
C VAL A 223 5.09 -19.74 -4.08
N ILE A 224 4.03 -19.31 -3.36
CA ILE A 224 4.14 -18.95 -1.94
C ILE A 224 3.52 -19.95 -0.97
N LEU A 225 2.62 -20.82 -1.46
CA LEU A 225 1.87 -21.79 -0.66
C LEU A 225 1.47 -23.01 -1.53
N PRO A 226 2.43 -23.77 -2.08
CA PRO A 226 2.15 -24.87 -3.01
C PRO A 226 1.28 -25.97 -2.41
N GLU A 227 1.23 -26.09 -1.08
CA GLU A 227 0.34 -27.00 -0.37
C GLU A 227 -1.13 -26.69 -0.64
N PHE A 228 -1.48 -25.40 -0.81
CA PHE A 228 -2.83 -25.00 -1.16
C PHE A 228 -3.24 -25.48 -2.56
N ASP A 229 -2.31 -25.41 -3.53
CA ASP A 229 -2.52 -25.96 -4.87
C ASP A 229 -2.77 -27.48 -4.81
N ALA A 230 -1.98 -28.20 -4.02
CA ALA A 230 -2.19 -29.62 -3.81
C ALA A 230 -3.57 -29.93 -3.17
N MET A 231 -4.03 -29.08 -2.24
CA MET A 231 -5.38 -29.21 -1.66
C MET A 231 -6.47 -28.97 -2.70
N MET A 232 -6.32 -27.97 -3.59
CA MET A 232 -7.27 -27.66 -4.66
C MET A 232 -7.33 -28.77 -5.72
N GLU A 233 -6.25 -29.51 -5.94
CA GLU A 233 -6.19 -30.65 -6.86
C GLU A 233 -6.68 -31.98 -6.24
N THR A 234 -6.85 -32.05 -4.93
CA THR A 234 -7.23 -33.26 -4.21
C THR A 234 -8.76 -33.39 -4.16
N THR A 235 -9.30 -34.34 -4.93
CA THR A 235 -10.73 -34.66 -4.90
C THR A 235 -11.12 -35.45 -3.64
N GLN A 236 -12.33 -35.25 -3.15
CA GLN A 236 -12.92 -36.03 -2.09
C GLN A 236 -13.91 -37.03 -2.70
N GLU A 237 -13.57 -38.32 -2.70
CA GLU A 237 -14.35 -39.39 -3.32
C GLU A 237 -15.48 -39.94 -2.41
N THR A 238 -16.16 -39.10 -1.66
CA THR A 238 -17.25 -39.56 -0.82
C THR A 238 -18.58 -38.94 -1.21
N LEU A 239 -19.67 -39.66 -1.07
CA LEU A 239 -21.04 -39.19 -1.28
C LEU A 239 -21.45 -37.98 -0.39
N HIS A 240 -20.60 -37.64 0.58
CA HIS A 240 -20.84 -36.58 1.54
C HIS A 240 -20.06 -35.29 1.27
N HIS A 241 -19.16 -35.30 0.30
CA HIS A 241 -18.34 -34.14 -0.04
C HIS A 241 -18.59 -33.71 -1.47
N CYS A 242 -19.06 -32.46 -1.65
CA CYS A 242 -19.30 -31.89 -2.97
C CYS A 242 -18.13 -30.99 -3.45
N TYR A 243 -17.14 -30.76 -2.59
CA TYR A 243 -16.00 -29.88 -2.84
C TYR A 243 -14.68 -30.68 -2.81
N ASN A 244 -13.65 -30.17 -3.45
CA ASN A 244 -12.28 -30.67 -3.24
C ASN A 244 -11.77 -30.25 -1.85
N VAL A 245 -10.57 -30.71 -1.46
CA VAL A 245 -9.99 -30.40 -0.14
C VAL A 245 -9.74 -28.89 0.04
N GLY A 246 -9.32 -28.20 -1.02
CA GLY A 246 -9.03 -26.77 -0.95
C GLY A 246 -10.25 -25.88 -0.88
N GLU A 247 -11.38 -26.30 -1.50
CA GLU A 247 -12.66 -25.57 -1.44
C GLU A 247 -13.40 -25.79 -0.11
N HIS A 248 -13.14 -26.91 0.58
CA HIS A 248 -13.75 -27.27 1.86
C HIS A 248 -13.14 -26.49 3.02
#